data_b951a88de599493fc9feade08fe478af
#
_entry.id   b951a88de599493fc9feade08fe478af
#
_cell.length_a   1.000
_cell.length_b   1.000
_cell.length_c   1.000
_cell.angle_alpha   90.00
_cell.angle_beta   90.00
_cell.angle_gamma   90.00
#
_symmetry.space_group_name_H-M   'P 1'
#
loop_
_entity.id
_entity.type
_entity.pdbx_description
1 polymer ?
#
loop_
_entity_poly.entity_id
_entity_poly.type
_entity_poly.pdbx_seq_one_letter_code
_entity_poly.pdbx_strand_id
1 'polypeptide(L)'
;MKLIKTLMAAATALAVTAFVAPTFAADDPGPAAYAQALKGKRVMLVPLAMGFDLAQGWSHYLKTEVEAWGGVFETRDPNWVVDAGAQAITDAISSDTRPDVLIIHAPDLNSYSKLMKKAQAAGTYVMLVDNPANFPADAFVGSDWDRLGQLEAEAAIKGCGENSSKKIGLVQGDQANSSSLYQYAGIMKVLDKHPDFKVVAKPDSNWDATTSRNVTTTMLQQNPDICSIIDFWDGDATGASAAIRDAKLDGKVFLVTTGGGEKAADCDKLQDGTYGAVVMTDLARQSGDMNAIIKFLLQSGQPAGTSHTYIYTLEKATTKADLKPDSCWDLKALQAQAAAK
;
A
#
# COMPACT_ATOMS: atom_id res chain seq x y z
N MET A 1 -7.07 -106.52 -7.52
CA MET A 1 -8.34 -105.83 -7.41
C MET A 1 -8.05 -104.38 -7.10
N LYS A 2 -8.61 -103.48 -7.89
CA LYS A 2 -8.62 -102.04 -7.84
C LYS A 2 -7.35 -101.24 -8.37
N LEU A 3 -7.48 -100.78 -9.61
CA LEU A 3 -6.69 -99.76 -10.27
C LEU A 3 -6.87 -98.45 -9.55
N ILE A 4 -5.78 -97.71 -9.39
CA ILE A 4 -5.80 -96.29 -9.13
C ILE A 4 -5.15 -95.60 -10.32
N LYS A 5 -5.98 -94.83 -11.05
CA LYS A 5 -5.53 -93.98 -12.16
C LYS A 5 -4.97 -92.74 -11.62
N THR A 6 -3.73 -92.40 -11.96
CA THR A 6 -3.06 -91.11 -11.70
C THR A 6 -3.36 -90.16 -12.86
N LEU A 7 -4.08 -89.10 -12.53
CA LEU A 7 -4.24 -87.97 -13.46
C LEU A 7 -3.07 -86.95 -13.29
N MET A 8 -2.30 -86.76 -14.31
CA MET A 8 -1.36 -85.62 -14.41
C MET A 8 -2.14 -84.44 -14.87
N ALA A 9 -2.20 -83.39 -14.07
CA ALA A 9 -2.68 -82.09 -14.46
C ALA A 9 -1.48 -81.25 -14.92
N ALA A 10 -1.44 -80.92 -16.20
CA ALA A 10 -0.50 -79.93 -16.74
C ALA A 10 -0.99 -78.51 -16.47
N ALA A 11 -0.27 -77.78 -15.64
CA ALA A 11 -0.53 -76.37 -15.37
C ALA A 11 0.20 -75.50 -16.45
N THR A 12 -0.55 -74.97 -17.38
CA THR A 12 -0.07 -73.98 -18.35
C THR A 12 0.00 -72.59 -17.68
N ALA A 13 1.18 -72.14 -17.37
CA ALA A 13 1.39 -70.76 -16.89
C ALA A 13 1.28 -69.77 -18.03
N LEU A 14 0.17 -69.03 -18.13
CA LEU A 14 0.07 -67.85 -18.99
C LEU A 14 0.88 -66.72 -18.37
N ALA A 15 2.04 -66.39 -18.93
CA ALA A 15 2.75 -65.15 -18.64
C ALA A 15 2.03 -63.97 -19.26
N VAL A 16 1.28 -63.22 -18.45
CA VAL A 16 0.71 -61.93 -18.82
C VAL A 16 1.83 -60.93 -18.79
N THR A 17 2.46 -60.62 -19.93
CA THR A 17 3.31 -59.47 -20.09
C THR A 17 2.45 -58.22 -20.09
N ALA A 18 2.36 -57.55 -18.95
CA ALA A 18 1.80 -56.21 -18.85
C ALA A 18 2.67 -55.27 -19.63
N PHE A 19 2.23 -54.87 -20.80
CA PHE A 19 2.76 -53.71 -21.49
C PHE A 19 2.46 -52.46 -20.66
N VAL A 20 3.43 -51.98 -19.88
CA VAL A 20 3.39 -50.65 -19.29
C VAL A 20 3.60 -49.71 -20.46
N ALA A 21 2.50 -49.17 -21.01
CA ALA A 21 2.55 -48.05 -21.93
C ALA A 21 3.25 -46.90 -21.18
N PRO A 22 4.24 -46.20 -21.79
CA PRO A 22 4.79 -45.01 -21.18
C PRO A 22 3.64 -44.03 -21.00
N THR A 23 3.26 -43.74 -19.74
CA THR A 23 2.43 -42.60 -19.41
C THR A 23 3.25 -41.37 -19.72
N PHE A 24 3.06 -40.78 -20.90
CA PHE A 24 3.49 -39.43 -21.15
C PHE A 24 2.78 -38.61 -20.05
N ALA A 25 3.54 -37.92 -19.20
CA ALA A 25 2.99 -36.93 -18.30
C ALA A 25 2.20 -35.96 -19.19
N ALA A 26 0.91 -35.81 -18.95
CA ALA A 26 0.12 -34.80 -19.64
C ALA A 26 0.78 -33.45 -19.36
N ASP A 27 0.97 -32.64 -20.40
CA ASP A 27 1.48 -31.30 -20.23
C ASP A 27 0.62 -30.57 -19.18
N ASP A 28 1.28 -29.89 -18.25
CA ASP A 28 0.57 -29.07 -17.25
C ASP A 28 -0.21 -27.95 -17.96
N PRO A 29 -1.55 -27.92 -17.92
CA PRO A 29 -2.36 -26.89 -18.57
C PRO A 29 -2.28 -25.52 -17.86
N GLY A 30 -1.75 -25.47 -16.62
CA GLY A 30 -1.74 -24.28 -15.78
C GLY A 30 -1.04 -23.10 -16.43
N PRO A 31 0.20 -23.21 -16.96
CA PRO A 31 0.89 -22.11 -17.59
C PRO A 31 0.15 -21.50 -18.80
N ALA A 32 -0.48 -22.35 -19.62
CA ALA A 32 -1.26 -21.86 -20.77
C ALA A 32 -2.54 -21.13 -20.33
N ALA A 33 -3.27 -21.68 -19.37
CA ALA A 33 -4.47 -21.05 -18.80
C ALA A 33 -4.13 -19.73 -18.14
N TYR A 34 -3.04 -19.67 -17.37
CA TYR A 34 -2.51 -18.45 -16.76
C TYR A 34 -2.21 -17.37 -17.82
N ALA A 35 -1.44 -17.71 -18.84
CA ALA A 35 -1.09 -16.78 -19.90
C ALA A 35 -2.33 -16.29 -20.67
N GLN A 36 -3.30 -17.15 -20.93
CA GLN A 36 -4.53 -16.80 -21.61
C GLN A 36 -5.38 -15.81 -20.79
N ALA A 37 -5.46 -15.99 -19.46
CA ALA A 37 -6.23 -15.13 -18.57
C ALA A 37 -5.66 -13.71 -18.46
N LEU A 38 -4.36 -13.53 -18.62
CA LEU A 38 -3.66 -12.28 -18.35
C LEU A 38 -3.25 -11.51 -19.61
N LYS A 39 -2.90 -12.21 -20.70
CA LYS A 39 -2.42 -11.59 -21.94
C LYS A 39 -3.42 -10.58 -22.52
N GLY A 40 -2.92 -9.39 -22.81
CA GLY A 40 -3.70 -8.29 -23.38
C GLY A 40 -4.64 -7.60 -22.40
N LYS A 41 -4.68 -8.04 -21.13
CA LYS A 41 -5.48 -7.40 -20.08
C LYS A 41 -4.94 -6.01 -19.77
N ARG A 42 -5.84 -5.09 -19.46
CA ARG A 42 -5.55 -3.68 -19.21
C ARG A 42 -5.70 -3.37 -17.72
N VAL A 43 -4.67 -2.79 -17.14
CA VAL A 43 -4.65 -2.34 -15.74
C VAL A 43 -4.38 -0.84 -15.74
N MET A 44 -5.20 -0.09 -15.03
CA MET A 44 -5.05 1.37 -14.92
C MET A 44 -4.92 1.77 -13.46
N LEU A 45 -3.95 2.64 -13.16
CA LEU A 45 -3.77 3.29 -11.87
C LEU A 45 -4.21 4.74 -11.94
N VAL A 46 -5.08 5.15 -11.02
CA VAL A 46 -5.44 6.54 -10.75
C VAL A 46 -5.02 6.86 -9.32
N PRO A 47 -3.79 7.38 -9.12
CA PRO A 47 -3.29 7.81 -7.80
C PRO A 47 -3.94 9.14 -7.40
N LEU A 48 -3.62 9.68 -6.21
CA LEU A 48 -3.91 11.08 -5.87
C LEU A 48 -3.08 12.03 -6.75
N ALA A 49 -1.79 11.71 -6.91
CA ALA A 49 -0.86 12.37 -7.82
C ALA A 49 0.32 11.44 -8.13
N MET A 50 1.06 11.72 -9.19
CA MET A 50 2.34 11.06 -9.47
C MET A 50 3.55 11.83 -8.90
N GLY A 51 3.29 12.96 -8.24
CA GLY A 51 4.33 13.83 -7.69
C GLY A 51 5.01 13.32 -6.42
N PHE A 52 4.54 12.21 -5.82
CA PHE A 52 5.16 11.63 -4.63
C PHE A 52 5.71 10.23 -4.90
N ASP A 53 6.66 9.82 -4.07
CA ASP A 53 7.50 8.64 -4.25
C ASP A 53 6.71 7.33 -4.23
N LEU A 54 5.80 7.13 -3.28
CA LEU A 54 5.04 5.90 -3.13
C LEU A 54 4.19 5.61 -4.39
N ALA A 55 3.53 6.63 -4.98
CA ALA A 55 2.77 6.46 -6.22
C ALA A 55 3.67 6.10 -7.40
N GLN A 56 4.87 6.68 -7.47
CA GLN A 56 5.87 6.32 -8.48
C GLN A 56 6.35 4.88 -8.30
N GLY A 57 6.56 4.47 -7.05
CA GLY A 57 6.92 3.10 -6.70
C GLY A 57 5.83 2.09 -7.11
N TRP A 58 4.56 2.33 -6.75
CA TRP A 58 3.44 1.47 -7.20
C TRP A 58 3.38 1.38 -8.72
N SER A 59 3.44 2.54 -9.40
CA SER A 59 3.40 2.58 -10.87
C SER A 59 4.52 1.75 -11.49
N HIS A 60 5.74 1.84 -10.95
CA HIS A 60 6.89 1.07 -11.43
C HIS A 60 6.68 -0.45 -11.29
N TYR A 61 6.31 -0.92 -10.10
CA TYR A 61 6.14 -2.35 -9.84
C TYR A 61 4.93 -2.93 -10.58
N LEU A 62 3.82 -2.20 -10.63
CA LEU A 62 2.62 -2.62 -11.36
C LEU A 62 2.91 -2.70 -12.86
N LYS A 63 3.51 -1.66 -13.44
CA LYS A 63 3.88 -1.63 -14.86
C LYS A 63 4.80 -2.79 -15.22
N THR A 64 5.87 -2.97 -14.45
CA THR A 64 6.86 -4.03 -14.70
C THR A 64 6.21 -5.42 -14.72
N GLU A 65 5.35 -5.70 -13.76
CA GLU A 65 4.70 -7.00 -13.64
C GLU A 65 3.61 -7.20 -14.72
N VAL A 66 2.75 -6.20 -14.95
CA VAL A 66 1.67 -6.26 -15.94
C VAL A 66 2.23 -6.45 -17.34
N GLU A 67 3.26 -5.71 -17.72
CA GLU A 67 3.91 -5.85 -19.04
C GLU A 67 4.64 -7.18 -19.19
N ALA A 68 5.19 -7.73 -18.09
CA ALA A 68 5.87 -9.04 -18.12
C ALA A 68 4.95 -10.20 -18.51
N TRP A 69 3.67 -10.15 -18.15
CA TRP A 69 2.69 -11.16 -18.60
C TRP A 69 2.01 -10.83 -19.93
N GLY A 70 2.41 -9.74 -20.60
CA GLY A 70 1.84 -9.31 -21.88
C GLY A 70 0.53 -8.52 -21.73
N GLY A 71 0.28 -7.90 -20.60
CA GLY A 71 -0.80 -6.94 -20.35
C GLY A 71 -0.41 -5.51 -20.75
N VAL A 72 -1.32 -4.58 -20.53
CA VAL A 72 -1.14 -3.14 -20.77
C VAL A 72 -1.36 -2.39 -19.47
N PHE A 73 -0.39 -1.58 -19.06
CA PHE A 73 -0.48 -0.74 -17.87
C PHE A 73 -0.57 0.74 -18.24
N GLU A 74 -1.47 1.45 -17.61
CA GLU A 74 -1.64 2.90 -17.77
C GLU A 74 -1.73 3.57 -16.41
N THR A 75 -1.23 4.83 -16.32
CA THR A 75 -1.43 5.71 -15.17
C THR A 75 -2.12 6.98 -15.63
N ARG A 76 -3.11 7.44 -14.88
CA ARG A 76 -3.77 8.73 -15.05
C ARG A 76 -3.51 9.57 -13.83
N ASP A 77 -2.78 10.67 -13.99
CA ASP A 77 -2.36 11.55 -12.91
C ASP A 77 -3.38 12.68 -12.66
N PRO A 78 -4.13 12.66 -11.55
CA PRO A 78 -5.02 13.76 -11.17
C PRO A 78 -4.29 14.98 -10.63
N ASN A 79 -3.03 14.85 -10.28
CA ASN A 79 -2.21 15.92 -9.70
C ASN A 79 -2.93 16.64 -8.52
N TRP A 80 -3.41 15.85 -7.54
CA TRP A 80 -4.13 16.29 -6.35
C TRP A 80 -5.52 16.91 -6.60
N VAL A 81 -6.02 16.93 -7.86
CA VAL A 81 -7.31 17.51 -8.20
C VAL A 81 -8.39 16.45 -8.28
N VAL A 82 -9.33 16.46 -7.32
CA VAL A 82 -10.41 15.45 -7.21
C VAL A 82 -11.23 15.35 -8.49
N ASP A 83 -11.61 16.49 -9.10
CA ASP A 83 -12.39 16.52 -10.34
C ASP A 83 -11.60 15.94 -11.53
N ALA A 84 -10.28 16.15 -11.58
CA ALA A 84 -9.43 15.54 -12.61
C ALA A 84 -9.37 14.02 -12.47
N GLY A 85 -9.33 13.51 -11.24
CA GLY A 85 -9.43 12.07 -10.97
C GLY A 85 -10.80 11.50 -11.35
N ALA A 86 -11.87 12.21 -11.03
CA ALA A 86 -13.23 11.83 -11.44
C ALA A 86 -13.38 11.78 -12.98
N GLN A 87 -12.79 12.76 -13.68
CA GLN A 87 -12.77 12.78 -15.15
C GLN A 87 -11.95 11.62 -15.71
N ALA A 88 -10.75 11.36 -15.17
CA ALA A 88 -9.90 10.23 -15.58
C ALA A 88 -10.62 8.89 -15.45
N ILE A 89 -11.35 8.65 -14.35
CA ILE A 89 -12.14 7.45 -14.15
C ILE A 89 -13.31 7.40 -15.15
N THR A 90 -13.99 8.52 -15.38
CA THR A 90 -15.12 8.59 -16.33
C THR A 90 -14.67 8.26 -17.75
N ASP A 91 -13.56 8.82 -18.19
CA ASP A 91 -12.98 8.57 -19.50
C ASP A 91 -12.56 7.10 -19.65
N ALA A 92 -11.93 6.54 -18.61
CA ALA A 92 -11.50 5.15 -18.58
C ALA A 92 -12.67 4.16 -18.79
N ILE A 93 -13.77 4.34 -18.04
CA ILE A 93 -14.91 3.41 -18.11
C ILE A 93 -15.77 3.60 -19.35
N SER A 94 -15.68 4.75 -20.02
CA SER A 94 -16.42 5.08 -21.24
C SER A 94 -15.65 4.76 -22.52
N SER A 95 -14.37 4.43 -22.42
CA SER A 95 -13.47 4.16 -23.53
C SER A 95 -13.68 2.77 -24.13
N ASP A 96 -13.43 2.63 -25.43
CA ASP A 96 -13.33 1.33 -26.11
C ASP A 96 -12.14 0.49 -25.57
N THR A 97 -11.17 1.16 -24.96
CA THR A 97 -10.01 0.53 -24.29
C THR A 97 -10.17 0.51 -22.77
N ARG A 98 -11.41 0.33 -22.29
CA ARG A 98 -11.71 0.26 -20.86
C ARG A 98 -10.79 -0.72 -20.14
N PRO A 99 -10.25 -0.37 -18.93
CA PRO A 99 -9.43 -1.29 -18.17
C PRO A 99 -10.21 -2.49 -17.65
N ASP A 100 -9.58 -3.66 -17.61
CA ASP A 100 -10.10 -4.83 -16.91
C ASP A 100 -10.01 -4.64 -15.37
N VAL A 101 -8.96 -3.97 -14.91
CA VAL A 101 -8.75 -3.62 -13.49
C VAL A 101 -8.44 -2.14 -13.37
N LEU A 102 -9.21 -1.43 -12.54
CA LEU A 102 -9.03 -0.03 -12.21
C LEU A 102 -8.58 0.09 -10.75
N ILE A 103 -7.37 0.57 -10.54
CA ILE A 103 -6.78 0.80 -9.21
C ILE A 103 -6.93 2.28 -8.87
N ILE A 104 -7.53 2.57 -7.73
CA ILE A 104 -7.87 3.93 -7.30
C ILE A 104 -7.27 4.22 -5.93
N HIS A 105 -6.48 5.27 -5.83
CA HIS A 105 -6.13 5.91 -4.56
C HIS A 105 -7.19 6.97 -4.27
N ALA A 106 -8.15 6.65 -3.39
CA ALA A 106 -9.31 7.49 -3.17
C ALA A 106 -8.95 8.78 -2.39
N PRO A 107 -9.41 9.98 -2.84
CA PRO A 107 -9.11 11.24 -2.16
C PRO A 107 -9.85 11.37 -0.82
N ASP A 108 -11.02 10.75 -0.70
CA ASP A 108 -11.87 10.73 0.48
C ASP A 108 -12.80 9.51 0.45
N LEU A 109 -13.64 9.37 1.48
CA LEU A 109 -14.52 8.21 1.64
C LEU A 109 -15.61 8.08 0.55
N ASN A 110 -15.97 9.14 -0.18
CA ASN A 110 -17.22 9.15 -0.96
C ASN A 110 -17.07 9.62 -2.41
N SER A 111 -16.12 10.49 -2.71
CA SER A 111 -16.06 11.25 -3.98
C SER A 111 -16.15 10.38 -5.24
N TYR A 112 -15.53 9.22 -5.25
CA TYR A 112 -15.51 8.35 -6.43
C TYR A 112 -16.50 7.17 -6.35
N SER A 113 -17.31 7.05 -5.29
CA SER A 113 -18.18 5.87 -5.05
C SER A 113 -19.14 5.60 -6.21
N LYS A 114 -19.76 6.64 -6.80
CA LYS A 114 -20.66 6.49 -7.95
C LYS A 114 -19.93 6.05 -9.22
N LEU A 115 -18.69 6.50 -9.42
CA LEU A 115 -17.87 6.14 -10.57
C LEU A 115 -17.35 4.71 -10.43
N MET A 116 -16.91 4.31 -9.26
CA MET A 116 -16.52 2.93 -8.96
C MET A 116 -17.67 1.95 -9.20
N LYS A 117 -18.90 2.30 -8.78
CA LYS A 117 -20.10 1.50 -9.06
C LYS A 117 -20.36 1.37 -10.58
N LYS A 118 -20.18 2.45 -11.34
CA LYS A 118 -20.30 2.39 -12.81
C LYS A 118 -19.22 1.52 -13.44
N ALA A 119 -17.98 1.57 -12.94
CA ALA A 119 -16.88 0.74 -13.41
C ALA A 119 -17.21 -0.76 -13.22
N GLN A 120 -17.64 -1.17 -12.02
CA GLN A 120 -18.05 -2.55 -11.76
C GLN A 120 -19.24 -2.99 -12.64
N ALA A 121 -20.24 -2.13 -12.80
CA ALA A 121 -21.39 -2.42 -13.67
C ALA A 121 -20.99 -2.57 -15.15
N ALA A 122 -19.90 -1.94 -15.57
CA ALA A 122 -19.31 -2.09 -16.90
C ALA A 122 -18.36 -3.30 -17.02
N GLY A 123 -18.16 -4.08 -15.97
CA GLY A 123 -17.29 -5.26 -15.93
C GLY A 123 -15.83 -4.98 -15.63
N THR A 124 -15.49 -3.78 -15.14
CA THR A 124 -14.14 -3.43 -14.66
C THR A 124 -14.03 -3.77 -13.18
N TYR A 125 -13.05 -4.57 -12.79
CA TYR A 125 -12.72 -4.77 -11.37
C TYR A 125 -12.19 -3.47 -10.78
N VAL A 126 -12.64 -3.14 -9.57
CA VAL A 126 -12.19 -1.96 -8.82
C VAL A 126 -11.34 -2.40 -7.64
N MET A 127 -10.10 -1.95 -7.60
CA MET A 127 -9.20 -2.10 -6.46
C MET A 127 -8.95 -0.73 -5.84
N LEU A 128 -9.10 -0.62 -4.53
CA LEU A 128 -8.62 0.54 -3.78
C LEU A 128 -7.17 0.28 -3.34
N VAL A 129 -6.33 1.29 -3.45
CA VAL A 129 -4.96 1.27 -2.91
C VAL A 129 -4.83 2.31 -1.81
N ASP A 130 -4.18 1.93 -0.72
CA ASP A 130 -3.79 2.76 0.41
C ASP A 130 -4.95 3.41 1.18
N ASN A 131 -5.78 4.21 0.54
CA ASN A 131 -6.92 4.88 1.15
C ASN A 131 -8.22 4.07 1.00
N PRO A 132 -8.89 3.69 2.11
CA PRO A 132 -10.21 3.09 2.04
C PRO A 132 -11.28 4.11 1.62
N ALA A 133 -12.37 3.62 1.04
CA ALA A 133 -13.56 4.40 0.70
C ALA A 133 -14.83 3.68 1.16
N ASN A 134 -15.95 4.42 1.28
CA ASN A 134 -17.28 3.88 1.57
C ASN A 134 -17.86 3.21 0.31
N PHE A 135 -17.14 2.20 -0.18
CA PHE A 135 -17.48 1.49 -1.39
C PHE A 135 -17.02 0.03 -1.32
N PRO A 136 -17.86 -0.95 -1.66
CA PRO A 136 -17.48 -2.35 -1.69
C PRO A 136 -16.65 -2.65 -2.96
N ALA A 137 -15.39 -2.26 -2.95
CA ALA A 137 -14.45 -2.56 -4.02
C ALA A 137 -14.22 -4.07 -4.14
N ASP A 138 -13.78 -4.55 -5.31
CA ASP A 138 -13.41 -5.95 -5.50
C ASP A 138 -12.19 -6.32 -4.67
N ALA A 139 -11.30 -5.35 -4.44
CA ALA A 139 -10.18 -5.50 -3.53
C ALA A 139 -9.76 -4.17 -2.88
N PHE A 140 -9.08 -4.29 -1.76
CA PHE A 140 -8.32 -3.22 -1.10
C PHE A 140 -6.93 -3.76 -0.76
N VAL A 141 -5.90 -2.98 -1.05
CA VAL A 141 -4.52 -3.23 -0.62
C VAL A 141 -3.96 -1.94 -0.06
N GLY A 142 -3.61 -1.89 1.22
CA GLY A 142 -3.17 -0.65 1.83
C GLY A 142 -2.79 -0.80 3.29
N SER A 143 -2.61 0.34 3.95
CA SER A 143 -2.26 0.43 5.36
C SER A 143 -3.49 0.27 6.27
N ASP A 144 -3.28 -0.33 7.46
CA ASP A 144 -4.20 -0.19 8.58
C ASP A 144 -3.95 1.16 9.26
N TRP A 145 -4.59 2.20 8.75
CA TRP A 145 -4.39 3.58 9.21
C TRP A 145 -4.69 3.78 10.70
N ASP A 146 -5.61 3.00 11.27
CA ASP A 146 -5.87 3.02 12.71
C ASP A 146 -4.66 2.46 13.49
N ARG A 147 -4.12 1.32 13.06
CA ARG A 147 -2.94 0.73 13.68
C ARG A 147 -1.70 1.60 13.47
N LEU A 148 -1.58 2.20 12.29
CA LEU A 148 -0.49 3.13 11.95
C LEU A 148 -0.50 4.32 12.92
N GLY A 149 -1.65 4.97 13.13
CA GLY A 149 -1.78 6.06 14.10
C GLY A 149 -1.46 5.63 15.53
N GLN A 150 -1.79 4.39 15.93
CA GLN A 150 -1.36 3.86 17.23
C GLN A 150 0.16 3.78 17.33
N LEU A 151 0.85 3.28 16.29
CA LEU A 151 2.31 3.18 16.27
C LEU A 151 2.98 4.56 16.35
N GLU A 152 2.43 5.56 15.68
CA GLU A 152 2.92 6.94 15.77
C GLU A 152 2.80 7.52 17.18
N ALA A 153 1.64 7.34 17.82
CA ALA A 153 1.42 7.82 19.18
C ALA A 153 2.34 7.09 20.18
N GLU A 154 2.51 5.77 20.05
CA GLU A 154 3.45 4.98 20.84
C GLU A 154 4.90 5.50 20.67
N ALA A 155 5.32 5.81 19.43
CA ALA A 155 6.62 6.38 19.12
C ALA A 155 6.79 7.81 19.71
N ALA A 156 5.77 8.65 19.59
CA ALA A 156 5.77 10.02 20.13
C ALA A 156 5.89 10.03 21.66
N ILE A 157 5.11 9.18 22.35
CA ILE A 157 5.20 9.02 23.81
C ILE A 157 6.60 8.59 24.23
N LYS A 158 7.15 7.58 23.56
CA LYS A 158 8.51 7.09 23.81
C LYS A 158 9.56 8.18 23.55
N GLY A 159 9.40 8.94 22.46
CA GLY A 159 10.32 10.01 22.07
C GLY A 159 10.28 11.21 23.01
N CYS A 160 9.14 11.53 23.58
CA CYS A 160 9.01 12.55 24.63
C CYS A 160 9.81 12.19 25.90
N GLY A 161 9.76 10.93 26.31
CA GLY A 161 10.37 10.49 27.57
C GLY A 161 9.62 10.94 28.83
N GLU A 162 10.04 10.43 29.99
CA GLU A 162 9.33 10.59 31.28
C GLU A 162 9.31 12.03 31.79
N ASN A 163 10.42 12.76 31.63
CA ASN A 163 10.63 14.10 32.21
C ASN A 163 10.28 15.24 31.22
N SER A 164 9.50 14.95 30.18
CA SER A 164 9.08 15.95 29.20
C SER A 164 7.85 16.75 29.65
N SER A 165 7.47 17.76 28.86
CA SER A 165 6.21 18.50 29.02
C SER A 165 4.97 17.63 28.81
N LYS A 166 5.13 16.47 28.12
CA LYS A 166 4.05 15.60 27.68
C LYS A 166 3.03 16.26 26.75
N LYS A 167 3.45 17.33 26.06
CA LYS A 167 2.67 18.03 25.05
C LYS A 167 3.00 17.52 23.65
N ILE A 168 1.99 17.08 22.92
CA ILE A 168 2.09 16.57 21.57
C ILE A 168 1.34 17.50 20.63
N GLY A 169 1.96 17.84 19.50
CA GLY A 169 1.31 18.50 18.38
C GLY A 169 0.96 17.49 17.29
N LEU A 170 -0.17 17.67 16.60
CA LEU A 170 -0.52 16.90 15.41
C LEU A 170 -0.56 17.83 14.22
N VAL A 171 0.08 17.46 13.12
CA VAL A 171 -0.07 18.11 11.81
C VAL A 171 -0.78 17.10 10.93
N GLN A 172 -2.08 17.33 10.72
CA GLN A 172 -2.92 16.42 9.95
C GLN A 172 -2.79 16.75 8.46
N GLY A 173 -3.12 15.79 7.58
CA GLY A 173 -3.30 16.08 6.16
C GLY A 173 -4.61 16.85 5.91
N ASP A 174 -5.48 16.29 5.07
CA ASP A 174 -6.86 16.79 4.88
C ASP A 174 -7.81 15.99 5.77
N GLN A 175 -8.63 16.66 6.59
CA GLN A 175 -9.59 16.01 7.50
C GLN A 175 -10.68 15.20 6.78
N ALA A 176 -10.97 15.47 5.52
CA ALA A 176 -11.91 14.69 4.72
C ALA A 176 -11.29 13.39 4.19
N ASN A 177 -9.97 13.30 4.17
CA ASN A 177 -9.24 12.12 3.70
C ASN A 177 -9.38 10.96 4.70
N SER A 178 -9.60 9.76 4.18
CA SER A 178 -9.81 8.58 5.02
C SER A 178 -8.57 8.18 5.83
N SER A 179 -7.37 8.36 5.28
CA SER A 179 -6.13 8.11 6.03
C SER A 179 -6.03 9.01 7.25
N SER A 180 -6.23 10.33 7.10
CA SER A 180 -6.21 11.28 8.22
C SER A 180 -7.25 10.93 9.30
N LEU A 181 -8.47 10.56 8.89
CA LEU A 181 -9.53 10.20 9.84
C LEU A 181 -9.17 9.00 10.71
N TYR A 182 -8.71 7.90 10.08
CA TYR A 182 -8.39 6.67 10.80
C TYR A 182 -7.07 6.78 11.56
N GLN A 183 -6.07 7.46 11.01
CA GLN A 183 -4.80 7.75 11.68
C GLN A 183 -5.02 8.56 12.97
N TYR A 184 -5.82 9.64 12.89
CA TYR A 184 -6.21 10.41 14.07
C TYR A 184 -6.94 9.54 15.11
N ALA A 185 -7.89 8.71 14.69
CA ALA A 185 -8.59 7.81 15.59
C ALA A 185 -7.63 6.84 16.29
N GLY A 186 -6.67 6.28 15.56
CA GLY A 186 -5.61 5.42 16.09
C GLY A 186 -4.74 6.13 17.13
N ILE A 187 -4.28 7.35 16.82
CA ILE A 187 -3.51 8.18 17.75
C ILE A 187 -4.29 8.40 19.06
N MET A 188 -5.55 8.79 18.96
CA MET A 188 -6.36 9.05 20.15
C MET A 188 -6.61 7.78 20.97
N LYS A 189 -6.77 6.60 20.37
CA LYS A 189 -6.88 5.32 21.12
C LYS A 189 -5.70 5.05 22.05
N VAL A 190 -4.51 5.51 21.67
CA VAL A 190 -3.31 5.40 22.50
C VAL A 190 -3.29 6.51 23.55
N LEU A 191 -3.47 7.77 23.13
CA LEU A 191 -3.38 8.92 24.03
C LEU A 191 -4.46 8.91 25.11
N ASP A 192 -5.66 8.38 24.84
CA ASP A 192 -6.71 8.20 25.85
C ASP A 192 -6.30 7.28 27.02
N LYS A 193 -5.34 6.36 26.77
CA LYS A 193 -4.76 5.49 27.80
C LYS A 193 -3.59 6.16 28.55
N HIS A 194 -3.13 7.32 28.05
CA HIS A 194 -2.03 8.10 28.60
C HIS A 194 -2.50 9.54 28.93
N PRO A 195 -3.39 9.72 29.92
CA PRO A 195 -4.09 10.99 30.18
C PRO A 195 -3.17 12.13 30.62
N ASP A 196 -1.93 11.85 30.95
CA ASP A 196 -0.88 12.83 31.22
C ASP A 196 -0.33 13.48 29.94
N PHE A 197 -0.42 12.82 28.77
CA PHE A 197 -0.10 13.41 27.48
C PHE A 197 -1.26 14.25 26.95
N LYS A 198 -0.93 15.42 26.37
CA LYS A 198 -1.94 16.37 25.88
C LYS A 198 -1.68 16.75 24.43
N VAL A 199 -2.68 16.58 23.59
CA VAL A 199 -2.69 17.18 22.25
C VAL A 199 -2.96 18.67 22.42
N VAL A 200 -1.95 19.51 22.15
CA VAL A 200 -2.03 20.97 22.37
C VAL A 200 -2.43 21.74 21.11
N ALA A 201 -2.24 21.16 19.93
CA ALA A 201 -2.69 21.70 18.66
C ALA A 201 -2.82 20.57 17.63
N LYS A 202 -3.75 20.72 16.68
CA LYS A 202 -3.98 19.75 15.60
C LYS A 202 -4.42 20.41 14.30
N PRO A 203 -3.62 21.33 13.73
CA PRO A 203 -3.94 21.95 12.46
C PRO A 203 -3.82 20.98 11.28
N ASP A 204 -4.43 21.38 10.14
CA ASP A 204 -4.30 20.69 8.87
C ASP A 204 -3.21 21.32 8.01
N SER A 205 -2.44 20.47 7.31
CA SER A 205 -1.47 20.87 6.28
C SER A 205 -2.07 20.87 4.88
N ASN A 206 -3.18 20.16 4.67
CA ASN A 206 -3.75 19.86 3.35
C ASN A 206 -2.74 19.17 2.42
N TRP A 207 -1.88 18.31 2.97
CA TRP A 207 -0.83 17.58 2.24
C TRP A 207 0.18 18.52 1.54
N ASP A 208 0.43 19.72 2.14
CA ASP A 208 1.35 20.72 1.60
C ASP A 208 2.44 21.08 2.62
N ALA A 209 3.70 20.85 2.25
CA ALA A 209 4.85 21.08 3.12
C ALA A 209 5.00 22.55 3.57
N THR A 210 4.61 23.53 2.72
CA THR A 210 4.67 24.95 3.08
C THR A 210 3.63 25.28 4.15
N THR A 211 2.43 24.73 4.00
CA THR A 211 1.36 24.84 4.99
C THR A 211 1.75 24.16 6.29
N SER A 212 2.30 22.94 6.24
CA SER A 212 2.84 22.23 7.40
C SER A 212 3.88 23.07 8.16
N ARG A 213 4.83 23.69 7.44
CA ARG A 213 5.81 24.60 8.05
C ARG A 213 5.14 25.77 8.78
N ASN A 214 4.16 26.41 8.15
CA ASN A 214 3.50 27.60 8.71
C ASN A 214 2.71 27.25 9.96
N VAL A 215 1.91 26.16 9.93
CA VAL A 215 1.10 25.74 11.07
C VAL A 215 1.97 25.22 12.22
N THR A 216 3.07 24.52 11.89
CA THR A 216 4.06 24.05 12.89
C THR A 216 4.78 25.22 13.53
N THR A 217 5.17 26.25 12.76
CA THR A 217 5.77 27.47 13.32
C THR A 217 4.84 28.12 14.36
N THR A 218 3.57 28.28 14.00
CA THR A 218 2.55 28.84 14.91
C THR A 218 2.38 27.98 16.15
N MET A 219 2.33 26.66 15.99
CA MET A 219 2.20 25.68 17.08
C MET A 219 3.36 25.79 18.07
N LEU A 220 4.60 25.86 17.58
CA LEU A 220 5.82 25.99 18.40
C LEU A 220 5.89 27.35 19.12
N GLN A 221 5.42 28.43 18.50
CA GLN A 221 5.35 29.75 19.15
C GLN A 221 4.38 29.75 20.32
N GLN A 222 3.23 29.10 20.18
CA GLN A 222 2.21 28.99 21.21
C GLN A 222 2.55 27.97 22.30
N ASN A 223 3.31 26.95 21.96
CA ASN A 223 3.68 25.85 22.85
C ASN A 223 5.18 25.52 22.70
N PRO A 224 6.08 26.37 23.22
CA PRO A 224 7.53 26.22 23.01
C PRO A 224 8.14 24.99 23.71
N ASP A 225 7.35 24.32 24.54
CA ASP A 225 7.72 23.13 25.31
C ASP A 225 7.11 21.84 24.76
N ILE A 226 6.56 21.85 23.51
CA ILE A 226 6.13 20.62 22.84
C ILE A 226 7.30 19.61 22.82
N CYS A 227 7.05 18.37 23.25
CA CYS A 227 8.06 17.32 23.25
C CYS A 227 8.03 16.45 21.97
N SER A 228 6.87 16.32 21.33
CA SER A 228 6.76 15.58 20.06
C SER A 228 5.74 16.21 19.14
N ILE A 229 5.99 16.08 17.84
CA ILE A 229 5.02 16.39 16.79
C ILE A 229 4.81 15.12 15.98
N ILE A 230 3.54 14.77 15.70
CA ILE A 230 3.15 13.74 14.75
C ILE A 230 2.64 14.46 13.51
N ASP A 231 3.37 14.31 12.42
CA ASP A 231 3.00 14.81 11.09
C ASP A 231 2.55 13.63 10.23
N PHE A 232 1.37 13.75 9.62
CA PHE A 232 0.65 12.61 9.06
C PHE A 232 1.23 12.08 7.75
N TRP A 233 2.26 12.72 7.20
CA TRP A 233 2.92 12.27 5.98
C TRP A 233 4.33 12.86 5.86
N ASP A 234 5.30 12.07 5.39
CA ASP A 234 6.71 12.47 5.23
C ASP A 234 6.91 13.65 4.28
N GLY A 235 6.08 13.78 3.25
CA GLY A 235 6.07 14.94 2.38
C GLY A 235 5.81 16.25 3.13
N ASP A 236 4.83 16.25 4.02
CA ASP A 236 4.48 17.39 4.90
C ASP A 236 5.51 17.59 6.00
N ALA A 237 6.01 16.51 6.58
CA ALA A 237 6.98 16.51 7.67
C ALA A 237 8.30 17.22 7.29
N THR A 238 8.60 17.36 6.00
CA THR A 238 9.68 18.23 5.53
C THR A 238 9.46 19.69 5.95
N GLY A 239 8.21 20.16 5.90
CA GLY A 239 7.81 21.48 6.38
C GLY A 239 7.88 21.59 7.90
N ALA A 240 7.30 20.63 8.62
CA ALA A 240 7.36 20.60 10.08
C ALA A 240 8.80 20.57 10.60
N SER A 241 9.68 19.77 9.98
CA SER A 241 11.11 19.71 10.33
C SER A 241 11.82 21.04 10.11
N ALA A 242 11.47 21.75 9.02
CA ALA A 242 12.02 23.08 8.76
C ALA A 242 11.59 24.08 9.86
N ALA A 243 10.33 24.07 10.29
CA ALA A 243 9.85 24.91 11.38
C ALA A 243 10.54 24.60 12.72
N ILE A 244 10.77 23.32 13.04
CA ILE A 244 11.50 22.88 14.23
C ILE A 244 12.94 23.44 14.20
N ARG A 245 13.62 23.34 13.06
CA ARG A 245 14.98 23.86 12.86
C ARG A 245 15.06 25.38 12.99
N ASP A 246 14.12 26.11 12.36
CA ASP A 246 14.05 27.57 12.44
C ASP A 246 13.82 28.06 13.88
N ALA A 247 13.06 27.29 14.66
CA ALA A 247 12.86 27.53 16.10
C ALA A 247 14.04 27.11 16.97
N LYS A 248 15.10 26.49 16.42
CA LYS A 248 16.29 25.95 17.14
C LYS A 248 15.90 24.89 18.17
N LEU A 249 14.96 24.05 17.79
CA LEU A 249 14.42 22.94 18.60
C LEU A 249 14.84 21.57 18.09
N ASP A 250 15.83 21.52 17.17
CA ASP A 250 16.44 20.25 16.71
C ASP A 250 16.91 19.43 17.90
N GLY A 251 16.58 18.14 17.89
CA GLY A 251 16.91 17.22 18.98
C GLY A 251 16.13 17.44 20.29
N LYS A 252 15.25 18.45 20.35
CA LYS A 252 14.35 18.71 21.51
C LYS A 252 12.91 18.32 21.23
N VAL A 253 12.46 18.46 19.97
CA VAL A 253 11.14 18.01 19.52
C VAL A 253 11.33 16.71 18.74
N PHE A 254 10.66 15.65 19.19
CA PHE A 254 10.70 14.35 18.54
C PHE A 254 9.65 14.33 17.42
N LEU A 255 10.09 14.43 16.17
CA LEU A 255 9.19 14.42 15.01
C LEU A 255 8.92 12.97 14.57
N VAL A 256 7.65 12.58 14.59
CA VAL A 256 7.16 11.30 14.08
C VAL A 256 6.37 11.55 12.81
N THR A 257 6.52 10.68 11.82
CA THR A 257 5.72 10.75 10.60
C THR A 257 5.46 9.36 10.02
N THR A 258 4.62 9.27 8.99
CA THR A 258 4.53 8.07 8.15
C THR A 258 5.16 8.32 6.80
N GLY A 259 5.63 7.26 6.15
CA GLY A 259 6.22 7.34 4.82
C GLY A 259 6.20 6.03 4.06
N GLY A 260 6.51 6.13 2.79
CA GLY A 260 6.59 4.96 1.88
C GLY A 260 7.86 4.13 2.03
N GLY A 261 8.76 4.47 2.95
CA GLY A 261 10.06 3.81 3.09
C GLY A 261 11.06 4.21 2.00
N GLU A 262 10.90 5.38 1.36
CA GLU A 262 11.86 5.87 0.38
C GLU A 262 13.13 6.38 1.08
N LYS A 263 14.27 6.13 0.44
CA LYS A 263 15.58 6.40 1.05
C LYS A 263 15.78 7.86 1.42
N ALA A 264 15.53 8.80 0.50
CA ALA A 264 15.77 10.22 0.72
C ALA A 264 14.67 10.86 1.60
N ALA A 265 13.43 10.37 1.47
CA ALA A 265 12.29 10.86 2.24
C ALA A 265 12.34 10.39 3.71
N ASP A 266 12.72 9.13 3.94
CA ASP A 266 12.61 8.50 5.26
C ASP A 266 13.97 8.11 5.87
N CYS A 267 14.75 7.22 5.21
CA CYS A 267 15.97 6.69 5.82
C CYS A 267 17.05 7.75 6.07
N ASP A 268 17.29 8.64 5.10
CA ASP A 268 18.28 9.69 5.23
C ASP A 268 17.86 10.70 6.34
N LYS A 269 16.55 10.96 6.49
CA LYS A 269 15.99 11.82 7.55
C LYS A 269 16.06 11.20 8.95
N LEU A 270 15.87 9.89 9.05
CA LEU A 270 16.12 9.16 10.29
C LEU A 270 17.62 9.14 10.62
N GLN A 271 18.46 8.91 9.60
CA GLN A 271 19.91 8.81 9.79
C GLN A 271 20.54 10.12 10.27
N ASP A 272 20.09 11.26 9.75
CA ASP A 272 20.59 12.58 10.15
C ASP A 272 19.90 13.15 11.40
N GLY A 273 18.84 12.50 11.89
CA GLY A 273 18.09 12.88 13.09
C GLY A 273 17.04 13.96 12.86
N THR A 274 16.71 14.27 11.60
CA THR A 274 15.60 15.16 11.24
C THR A 274 14.26 14.58 11.70
N TYR A 275 14.06 13.26 11.48
CA TYR A 275 12.93 12.51 12.03
C TYR A 275 13.38 11.65 13.21
N GLY A 276 12.56 11.62 14.26
CA GLY A 276 12.76 10.74 15.40
C GLY A 276 12.28 9.32 15.13
N ALA A 277 11.16 9.20 14.44
CA ALA A 277 10.62 7.92 13.97
C ALA A 277 9.81 8.11 12.68
N VAL A 278 9.78 7.07 11.85
CA VAL A 278 8.89 6.95 10.69
C VAL A 278 8.14 5.63 10.78
N VAL A 279 6.83 5.66 10.63
CA VAL A 279 6.03 4.45 10.44
C VAL A 279 6.00 4.15 8.94
N MET A 280 6.79 3.16 8.53
CA MET A 280 7.04 2.89 7.11
C MET A 280 6.11 1.85 6.55
N THR A 281 5.58 2.14 5.35
CA THR A 281 4.92 1.17 4.48
C THR A 281 5.96 0.39 3.69
N ASP A 282 5.78 -0.93 3.57
CA ASP A 282 6.61 -1.78 2.70
C ASP A 282 6.09 -1.71 1.26
N LEU A 283 6.65 -0.81 0.45
CA LEU A 283 6.28 -0.61 -0.96
C LEU A 283 6.36 -1.92 -1.77
N ALA A 284 7.43 -2.69 -1.61
CA ALA A 284 7.63 -3.90 -2.40
C ALA A 284 6.56 -4.95 -2.07
N ARG A 285 6.25 -5.12 -0.79
CA ARG A 285 5.20 -6.00 -0.31
C ARG A 285 3.83 -5.54 -0.79
N GLN A 286 3.49 -4.26 -0.60
CA GLN A 286 2.20 -3.71 -1.02
C GLN A 286 1.99 -3.85 -2.53
N SER A 287 3.02 -3.56 -3.33
CA SER A 287 2.97 -3.73 -4.79
C SER A 287 2.84 -5.20 -5.20
N GLY A 288 3.52 -6.10 -4.50
CA GLY A 288 3.41 -7.55 -4.70
C GLY A 288 2.00 -8.06 -4.41
N ASP A 289 1.38 -7.61 -3.32
CA ASP A 289 0.02 -7.95 -2.93
C ASP A 289 -1.00 -7.42 -3.97
N MET A 290 -0.84 -6.17 -4.47
CA MET A 290 -1.65 -5.64 -5.58
C MET A 290 -1.54 -6.52 -6.83
N ASN A 291 -0.33 -6.86 -7.26
CA ASN A 291 -0.11 -7.71 -8.43
C ASN A 291 -0.71 -9.11 -8.27
N ALA A 292 -0.62 -9.70 -7.08
CA ALA A 292 -1.24 -11.00 -6.78
C ALA A 292 -2.77 -10.94 -6.88
N ILE A 293 -3.38 -9.88 -6.34
CA ILE A 293 -4.83 -9.68 -6.42
C ILE A 293 -5.29 -9.40 -7.84
N ILE A 294 -4.57 -8.61 -8.62
CA ILE A 294 -4.89 -8.37 -10.04
C ILE A 294 -4.94 -9.70 -10.80
N LYS A 295 -3.92 -10.53 -10.64
CA LYS A 295 -3.87 -11.87 -11.26
C LYS A 295 -5.02 -12.75 -10.80
N PHE A 296 -5.35 -12.74 -9.51
CA PHE A 296 -6.47 -13.48 -8.96
C PHE A 296 -7.80 -13.04 -9.58
N LEU A 297 -8.09 -11.74 -9.59
CA LEU A 297 -9.32 -11.19 -10.17
C LEU A 297 -9.47 -11.59 -11.63
N LEU A 298 -8.43 -11.43 -12.45
CA LEU A 298 -8.44 -11.73 -13.88
C LEU A 298 -8.61 -13.22 -14.18
N GLN A 299 -8.13 -14.11 -13.31
CA GLN A 299 -8.24 -15.57 -13.45
C GLN A 299 -9.53 -16.14 -12.84
N SER A 300 -10.15 -15.43 -11.89
CA SER A 300 -11.28 -15.94 -11.12
C SER A 300 -12.52 -16.21 -11.96
N GLY A 301 -12.72 -15.48 -13.07
CA GLY A 301 -13.94 -15.50 -13.87
C GLY A 301 -15.17 -14.98 -13.15
N GLN A 302 -15.02 -14.42 -11.94
CA GLN A 302 -16.12 -13.84 -11.18
C GLN A 302 -16.51 -12.48 -11.78
N PRO A 303 -17.79 -12.10 -11.76
CA PRO A 303 -18.20 -10.77 -12.17
C PRO A 303 -17.60 -9.69 -11.26
N ALA A 304 -17.23 -8.53 -11.83
CA ALA A 304 -16.83 -7.38 -11.06
C ALA A 304 -17.93 -6.97 -10.05
N GLY A 305 -17.55 -6.53 -8.87
CA GLY A 305 -18.45 -6.18 -7.77
C GLY A 305 -18.96 -7.38 -6.95
N THR A 306 -18.39 -8.58 -7.15
CA THR A 306 -18.78 -9.78 -6.37
C THR A 306 -17.66 -10.29 -5.46
N SER A 307 -16.44 -9.84 -5.66
CA SER A 307 -15.28 -10.14 -4.82
C SER A 307 -15.04 -8.98 -3.84
N HIS A 308 -14.66 -9.29 -2.59
CA HIS A 308 -14.34 -8.26 -1.59
C HIS A 308 -13.17 -8.74 -0.75
N THR A 309 -11.94 -8.52 -1.28
CA THR A 309 -10.72 -8.99 -0.63
C THR A 309 -9.95 -7.80 -0.05
N TYR A 310 -9.55 -7.90 1.23
CA TYR A 310 -8.79 -6.87 1.91
C TYR A 310 -7.43 -7.42 2.32
N ILE A 311 -6.35 -6.73 1.92
CA ILE A 311 -4.99 -7.02 2.37
C ILE A 311 -4.42 -5.76 2.99
N TYR A 312 -4.02 -5.88 4.25
CA TYR A 312 -3.34 -4.81 4.97
C TYR A 312 -1.84 -5.06 5.00
N THR A 313 -1.07 -4.04 4.60
CA THR A 313 0.37 -4.03 4.76
C THR A 313 0.70 -3.84 6.23
N LEU A 314 1.68 -4.60 6.75
CA LEU A 314 2.10 -4.45 8.14
C LEU A 314 3.15 -3.35 8.22
N GLU A 315 2.80 -2.27 8.91
CA GLU A 315 3.69 -1.14 9.17
C GLU A 315 4.52 -1.37 10.44
N LYS A 316 5.65 -0.70 10.51
CA LYS A 316 6.53 -0.70 11.67
C LYS A 316 7.07 0.70 11.93
N ALA A 317 6.95 1.17 13.17
CA ALA A 317 7.67 2.35 13.60
C ALA A 317 9.19 2.06 13.59
N THR A 318 9.91 2.81 12.79
CA THR A 318 11.34 2.68 12.57
C THR A 318 12.04 3.94 13.09
N THR A 319 13.09 3.76 13.86
CA THR A 319 13.97 4.81 14.34
C THR A 319 15.36 4.66 13.71
N LYS A 320 16.24 5.64 13.90
CA LYS A 320 17.64 5.51 13.47
C LYS A 320 18.32 4.22 13.94
N ALA A 321 18.01 3.75 15.14
CA ALA A 321 18.60 2.53 15.71
C ALA A 321 18.11 1.24 15.03
N ASP A 322 16.95 1.30 14.36
CA ASP A 322 16.35 0.14 13.67
C ASP A 322 16.81 0.02 12.21
N LEU A 323 17.49 1.05 11.67
CA LEU A 323 17.89 1.09 10.26
C LEU A 323 18.90 -0.01 9.92
N LYS A 324 18.63 -0.68 8.80
CA LYS A 324 19.51 -1.64 8.13
C LYS A 324 19.79 -1.16 6.71
N PRO A 325 20.80 -1.69 6.02
CA PRO A 325 21.15 -1.29 4.66
C PRO A 325 20.00 -1.42 3.65
N ASP A 326 19.06 -2.31 3.92
CA ASP A 326 17.90 -2.65 3.09
C ASP A 326 16.57 -2.15 3.66
N SER A 327 16.60 -1.25 4.66
CA SER A 327 15.38 -0.73 5.30
C SER A 327 14.54 0.15 4.37
N CYS A 328 15.18 0.81 3.40
CA CYS A 328 14.50 1.70 2.47
C CYS A 328 14.80 1.35 1.02
N TRP A 329 13.81 1.57 0.17
CA TRP A 329 13.98 1.52 -1.27
C TRP A 329 14.47 2.87 -1.82
N ASP A 330 14.99 2.88 -3.03
CA ASP A 330 15.58 4.08 -3.66
C ASP A 330 14.84 4.39 -4.97
N LEU A 331 14.14 5.51 -5.01
CA LEU A 331 13.37 5.93 -6.19
C LEU A 331 14.25 6.15 -7.41
N LYS A 332 15.46 6.71 -7.23
CA LYS A 332 16.39 6.93 -8.35
C LYS A 332 16.88 5.61 -8.94
N ALA A 333 17.11 4.61 -8.08
CA ALA A 333 17.48 3.27 -8.53
C ALA A 333 16.34 2.60 -9.31
N LEU A 334 15.07 2.73 -8.86
CA LEU A 334 13.91 2.25 -9.60
C LEU A 334 13.76 2.95 -10.96
N GLN A 335 13.90 4.26 -11.02
CA GLN A 335 13.82 5.03 -12.26
C GLN A 335 14.93 4.66 -13.25
N ALA A 336 16.16 4.42 -12.76
CA ALA A 336 17.26 3.95 -13.59
C ALA A 336 17.01 2.56 -14.20
N GLN A 337 16.41 1.65 -13.43
CA GLN A 337 16.00 0.33 -13.95
C GLN A 337 14.92 0.42 -15.03
N ALA A 338 13.98 1.36 -14.90
CA ALA A 338 12.94 1.60 -15.90
C ALA A 338 13.51 2.16 -17.22
N ALA A 339 14.53 3.02 -17.14
CA ALA A 339 15.17 3.61 -18.31
C ALA A 339 16.11 2.64 -19.07
N ALA A 340 16.54 1.55 -18.44
CA ALA A 340 17.44 0.55 -19.01
C ALA A 340 16.72 -0.58 -19.77
N LYS A 341 15.39 -0.63 -19.71
CA LYS A 341 14.52 -1.58 -20.44
C LYS A 341 13.91 -0.95 -21.68
#